data_cd458715785465d232944b3cabe3c188
#
_entry.id   cd458715785465d232944b3cabe3c188
#
_cell.length_a   1.000
_cell.length_b   1.000
_cell.length_c   1.000
_cell.angle_alpha   90.00
_cell.angle_beta   90.00
_cell.angle_gamma   90.00
#
_symmetry.space_group_name_H-M   'P 1'
#
loop_
_entity.id
_entity.type
_entity.pdbx_description
1 polymer ?
#
loop_
_entity_poly.entity_id
_entity_poly.type
_entity_poly.pdbx_seq_one_letter_code
_entity_poly.pdbx_strand_id
1 'polypeptide(L)'
;MHFHLGKVFISHTTADKPFVRRLAARLEKSQFQVWFDEHDLIAGDSLPERVGKALQAAKVILVVVSKESVASKWLRYELNVATDRMIKGECRVIPVVIDETPLPAEVIGLLYADCRKGLAQGLPSILTALQHEARRADMEHSFSSRVNRLVDEVFGGRSFVGTTEYRGQDWEVVTMPIPDLDGDERDAFYDTIPDYSRSWGGKSEPLDERWLDEFQRGVEDTQTDFALIVSERPVQFRADQRSSAFRNVAVRRFRWEQLGMTHLQIVVVDFSEMKGEEQQKAALREAKVLLIECSEYKNVETAKLREDKAKK
;
A
#
# COMPACT_ATOMS: atom_id res chain seq x y z
N MET A 1 -20.60 -9.00 8.73
CA MET A 1 -19.90 -8.20 7.70
C MET A 1 -18.43 -8.33 8.03
N HIS A 2 -17.62 -8.97 7.19
CA HIS A 2 -16.18 -9.05 7.42
C HIS A 2 -15.55 -7.81 6.80
N PHE A 3 -14.86 -7.01 7.61
CA PHE A 3 -14.10 -5.86 7.13
C PHE A 3 -12.73 -6.32 6.62
N HIS A 4 -12.26 -5.75 5.52
CA HIS A 4 -10.91 -5.99 4.95
C HIS A 4 -9.81 -5.19 5.68
N LEU A 5 -10.12 -4.60 6.84
CA LEU A 5 -9.19 -3.79 7.61
C LEU A 5 -7.98 -4.58 8.17
N GLY A 6 -8.09 -5.90 8.25
CA GLY A 6 -7.11 -6.70 8.98
C GLY A 6 -7.22 -6.55 10.50
N LYS A 7 -6.16 -6.96 11.23
CA LYS A 7 -6.14 -6.85 12.70
C LYS A 7 -5.78 -5.42 13.14
N VAL A 8 -6.52 -4.91 14.13
CA VAL A 8 -6.19 -3.68 14.86
C VAL A 8 -5.15 -3.98 15.91
N PHE A 9 -3.99 -3.36 15.84
CA PHE A 9 -2.94 -3.52 16.83
C PHE A 9 -3.17 -2.58 18.01
N ILE A 10 -3.03 -3.07 19.26
CA ILE A 10 -3.11 -2.26 20.48
C ILE A 10 -1.76 -2.26 21.18
N SER A 11 -1.00 -1.17 21.02
CA SER A 11 0.24 -0.92 21.75
C SER A 11 -0.07 -0.45 23.16
N HIS A 12 0.52 -1.11 24.18
CA HIS A 12 0.25 -0.84 25.58
C HIS A 12 1.36 -1.39 26.50
N THR A 13 1.34 -1.00 27.76
CA THR A 13 2.20 -1.60 28.78
C THR A 13 1.46 -2.67 29.59
N THR A 14 2.21 -3.49 30.29
CA THR A 14 1.65 -4.53 31.17
C THR A 14 0.69 -3.95 32.22
N ALA A 15 0.95 -2.75 32.72
CA ALA A 15 0.09 -2.09 33.70
C ALA A 15 -1.29 -1.74 33.12
N ASP A 16 -1.37 -1.48 31.81
CA ASP A 16 -2.60 -1.06 31.13
C ASP A 16 -3.47 -2.25 30.65
N LYS A 17 -2.99 -3.49 30.80
CA LYS A 17 -3.71 -4.71 30.37
C LYS A 17 -5.17 -4.79 30.81
N PRO A 18 -5.55 -4.42 32.07
CA PRO A 18 -6.96 -4.46 32.45
C PRO A 18 -7.87 -3.55 31.62
N PHE A 19 -7.34 -2.40 31.19
CA PHE A 19 -8.05 -1.49 30.28
C PHE A 19 -8.10 -2.08 28.87
N VAL A 20 -6.96 -2.55 28.36
CA VAL A 20 -6.82 -3.10 27.00
C VAL A 20 -7.73 -4.30 26.77
N ARG A 21 -7.83 -5.22 27.73
CA ARG A 21 -8.77 -6.37 27.66
C ARG A 21 -10.22 -5.91 27.51
N ARG A 22 -10.65 -4.88 28.24
CA ARG A 22 -12.00 -4.33 28.10
C ARG A 22 -12.19 -3.64 26.75
N LEU A 23 -11.19 -2.92 26.26
CA LEU A 23 -11.20 -2.27 24.95
C LEU A 23 -11.30 -3.34 23.85
N ALA A 24 -10.41 -4.34 23.87
CA ALA A 24 -10.39 -5.43 22.90
C ALA A 24 -11.74 -6.13 22.82
N ALA A 25 -12.30 -6.54 23.96
CA ALA A 25 -13.62 -7.19 24.02
C ALA A 25 -14.75 -6.33 23.40
N ARG A 26 -14.67 -5.00 23.53
CA ARG A 26 -15.64 -4.08 22.90
C ARG A 26 -15.44 -3.97 21.39
N LEU A 27 -14.19 -3.95 20.93
CA LEU A 27 -13.86 -3.92 19.50
C LEU A 27 -14.25 -5.24 18.82
N GLU A 28 -13.96 -6.38 19.44
CA GLU A 28 -14.36 -7.69 18.94
C GLU A 28 -15.88 -7.86 18.88
N LYS A 29 -16.61 -7.37 19.89
CA LYS A 29 -18.09 -7.31 19.84
C LYS A 29 -18.59 -6.46 18.67
N SER A 30 -17.80 -5.46 18.23
CA SER A 30 -18.09 -4.61 17.08
C SER A 30 -17.51 -5.18 15.77
N GLN A 31 -17.13 -6.47 15.76
CA GLN A 31 -16.63 -7.24 14.60
C GLN A 31 -15.24 -6.80 14.08
N PHE A 32 -14.45 -6.08 14.89
CA PHE A 32 -13.04 -5.81 14.57
C PHE A 32 -12.16 -6.92 15.14
N GLN A 33 -11.23 -7.41 14.33
CA GLN A 33 -10.18 -8.29 14.80
C GLN A 33 -9.11 -7.46 15.52
N VAL A 34 -8.70 -7.90 16.70
CA VAL A 34 -7.75 -7.18 17.55
C VAL A 34 -6.52 -8.03 17.78
N TRP A 35 -5.34 -7.42 17.78
CA TRP A 35 -4.10 -8.03 18.22
C TRP A 35 -3.51 -7.23 19.40
N PHE A 36 -3.21 -7.92 20.47
CA PHE A 36 -2.40 -7.47 21.59
C PHE A 36 -1.72 -8.67 22.25
N ASP A 37 -0.67 -8.46 23.03
CA ASP A 37 0.35 -9.44 23.41
C ASP A 37 -0.11 -10.77 24.07
N GLU A 38 -1.38 -10.93 24.43
CA GLU A 38 -1.86 -12.13 25.13
C GLU A 38 -2.59 -13.16 24.25
N HIS A 39 -3.16 -12.75 23.11
CA HIS A 39 -4.10 -13.61 22.36
C HIS A 39 -3.46 -14.57 21.35
N ASP A 40 -2.25 -14.27 20.86
CA ASP A 40 -1.67 -14.99 19.72
C ASP A 40 -0.31 -15.66 20.01
N LEU A 41 0.13 -15.73 21.29
CA LEU A 41 1.41 -16.35 21.65
C LEU A 41 1.29 -17.85 21.93
N ILE A 42 2.14 -18.62 21.26
CA ILE A 42 2.31 -20.06 21.49
C ILE A 42 3.65 -20.27 22.22
N ALA A 43 3.71 -21.29 23.09
CA ALA A 43 4.95 -21.62 23.80
C ALA A 43 6.11 -21.86 22.79
N GLY A 44 7.20 -21.10 22.95
CA GLY A 44 8.36 -21.11 22.05
C GLY A 44 8.46 -19.92 21.09
N ASP A 45 7.45 -19.06 21.03
CA ASP A 45 7.50 -17.85 20.20
C ASP A 45 8.45 -16.78 20.74
N SER A 46 9.13 -16.07 19.83
CA SER A 46 9.86 -14.83 20.15
C SER A 46 8.88 -13.66 20.22
N LEU A 47 8.57 -13.20 21.43
CA LEU A 47 7.67 -12.06 21.65
C LEU A 47 8.07 -10.81 20.83
N PRO A 48 9.33 -10.36 20.82
CA PRO A 48 9.73 -9.19 20.04
C PRO A 48 9.51 -9.33 18.53
N GLU A 49 9.75 -10.52 17.98
CA GLU A 49 9.59 -10.78 16.55
C GLU A 49 8.09 -10.77 16.15
N ARG A 50 7.23 -11.41 16.94
CA ARG A 50 5.80 -11.45 16.66
C ARG A 50 5.13 -10.09 16.81
N VAL A 51 5.50 -9.34 17.85
CA VAL A 51 5.05 -7.96 18.04
C VAL A 51 5.49 -7.10 16.86
N GLY A 52 6.76 -7.21 16.43
CA GLY A 52 7.28 -6.50 15.27
C GLY A 52 6.49 -6.80 13.99
N LYS A 53 6.24 -8.08 13.68
CA LYS A 53 5.43 -8.50 12.52
C LYS A 53 3.99 -7.99 12.62
N ALA A 54 3.35 -8.11 13.80
CA ALA A 54 1.98 -7.64 13.98
C ALA A 54 1.87 -6.11 13.84
N LEU A 55 2.85 -5.38 14.38
CA LEU A 55 2.94 -3.93 14.25
C LEU A 55 3.14 -3.52 12.78
N GLN A 56 3.99 -4.24 12.03
CA GLN A 56 4.22 -3.98 10.60
C GLN A 56 2.99 -4.29 9.73
N ALA A 57 2.25 -5.33 10.04
CA ALA A 57 1.07 -5.72 9.26
C ALA A 57 -0.19 -4.88 9.58
N ALA A 58 -0.23 -4.18 10.71
CA ALA A 58 -1.42 -3.47 11.15
C ALA A 58 -1.71 -2.23 10.28
N LYS A 59 -2.95 -2.09 9.81
CA LYS A 59 -3.45 -0.87 9.15
C LYS A 59 -3.93 0.19 10.14
N VAL A 60 -4.29 -0.22 11.35
CA VAL A 60 -4.64 0.69 12.45
C VAL A 60 -3.91 0.26 13.72
N ILE A 61 -3.28 1.23 14.37
CA ILE A 61 -2.55 1.07 15.61
C ILE A 61 -3.19 1.96 16.67
N LEU A 62 -3.75 1.36 17.70
CA LEU A 62 -4.21 2.07 18.89
C LEU A 62 -3.06 2.14 19.87
N VAL A 63 -2.66 3.33 20.27
CA VAL A 63 -1.58 3.53 21.25
C VAL A 63 -2.19 3.98 22.58
N VAL A 64 -2.15 3.13 23.59
CA VAL A 64 -2.63 3.46 24.92
C VAL A 64 -1.63 4.37 25.63
N VAL A 65 -2.08 5.59 25.94
CA VAL A 65 -1.27 6.61 26.59
C VAL A 65 -1.66 6.70 28.05
N SER A 66 -0.70 6.37 28.92
CA SER A 66 -0.80 6.43 30.38
C SER A 66 0.54 6.85 30.97
N LYS A 67 0.56 7.18 32.26
CA LYS A 67 1.79 7.45 33.00
C LYS A 67 2.81 6.32 32.87
N GLU A 68 2.35 5.08 32.94
CA GLU A 68 3.21 3.91 32.84
C GLU A 68 3.71 3.70 31.40
N SER A 69 2.86 3.99 30.40
CA SER A 69 3.21 3.77 28.99
C SER A 69 4.28 4.76 28.51
N VAL A 70 4.18 6.05 28.83
CA VAL A 70 5.18 7.05 28.40
C VAL A 70 6.55 6.86 29.07
N ALA A 71 6.60 6.18 30.21
CA ALA A 71 7.85 5.79 30.87
C ALA A 71 8.52 4.57 30.23
N SER A 72 7.79 3.79 29.43
CA SER A 72 8.27 2.55 28.83
C SER A 72 9.19 2.81 27.62
N LYS A 73 10.40 2.23 27.65
CA LYS A 73 11.31 2.25 26.49
C LYS A 73 10.73 1.46 25.30
N TRP A 74 9.97 0.41 25.58
CA TRP A 74 9.35 -0.44 24.56
C TRP A 74 8.28 0.31 23.80
N LEU A 75 7.38 1.01 24.49
CA LEU A 75 6.36 1.83 23.85
C LEU A 75 6.97 2.91 22.94
N ARG A 76 8.08 3.53 23.33
CA ARG A 76 8.78 4.52 22.49
C ARG A 76 9.28 3.91 21.19
N TYR A 77 9.79 2.68 21.23
CA TYR A 77 10.22 1.98 20.02
C TYR A 77 9.03 1.69 19.09
N GLU A 78 7.95 1.11 19.62
CA GLU A 78 6.72 0.84 18.86
C GLU A 78 6.10 2.12 18.31
N LEU A 79 6.10 3.20 19.09
CA LEU A 79 5.56 4.48 18.68
C LEU A 79 6.37 5.12 17.56
N ASN A 80 7.70 5.03 17.59
CA ASN A 80 8.54 5.51 16.50
C ASN A 80 8.28 4.74 15.19
N VAL A 81 8.19 3.42 15.26
CA VAL A 81 7.84 2.59 14.09
C VAL A 81 6.44 2.92 13.57
N ALA A 82 5.45 3.06 14.46
CA ALA A 82 4.08 3.41 14.09
C ALA A 82 4.00 4.80 13.45
N THR A 83 4.73 5.78 13.99
CA THR A 83 4.75 7.16 13.48
C THR A 83 5.44 7.24 12.12
N ASP A 84 6.56 6.53 11.93
CA ASP A 84 7.23 6.44 10.63
C ASP A 84 6.29 5.86 9.56
N ARG A 85 5.61 4.78 9.86
CA ARG A 85 4.61 4.17 8.99
C ARG A 85 3.40 5.08 8.72
N MET A 86 2.95 5.84 9.73
CA MET A 86 1.87 6.81 9.56
C MET A 86 2.27 7.95 8.62
N ILE A 87 3.50 8.47 8.73
CA ILE A 87 4.02 9.51 7.82
C ILE A 87 4.09 9.00 6.38
N LYS A 88 4.43 7.71 6.19
CA LYS A 88 4.42 7.04 4.88
C LYS A 88 3.00 6.70 4.37
N GLY A 89 1.95 6.97 5.15
CA GLY A 89 0.56 6.66 4.79
C GLY A 89 0.19 5.17 4.86
N GLU A 90 1.03 4.33 5.47
CA GLU A 90 0.86 2.88 5.53
C GLU A 90 -0.11 2.42 6.62
N CYS A 91 -0.22 3.18 7.69
CA CYS A 91 -1.14 2.89 8.79
C CYS A 91 -1.71 4.17 9.42
N ARG A 92 -2.77 4.00 10.19
CA ARG A 92 -3.34 5.07 11.04
C ARG A 92 -2.98 4.83 12.49
N VAL A 93 -2.45 5.85 13.15
CA VAL A 93 -2.19 5.84 14.60
C VAL A 93 -3.28 6.62 15.31
N ILE A 94 -3.87 6.02 16.35
CA ILE A 94 -4.93 6.61 17.16
C ILE A 94 -4.47 6.54 18.63
N PRO A 95 -4.09 7.66 19.23
CA PRO A 95 -3.80 7.70 20.66
C PRO A 95 -5.07 7.49 21.48
N VAL A 96 -5.00 6.64 22.50
CA VAL A 96 -6.08 6.35 23.45
C VAL A 96 -5.61 6.79 24.84
N VAL A 97 -6.07 7.95 25.31
CA VAL A 97 -5.61 8.56 26.56
C VAL A 97 -6.46 8.06 27.71
N ILE A 98 -5.83 7.43 28.71
CA ILE A 98 -6.55 6.78 29.84
C ILE A 98 -6.35 7.47 31.19
N ASP A 99 -5.44 8.42 31.28
CA ASP A 99 -5.19 9.25 32.47
C ASP A 99 -4.77 10.68 32.07
N GLU A 100 -4.37 11.52 33.02
CA GLU A 100 -3.99 12.92 32.77
C GLU A 100 -2.56 13.08 32.21
N THR A 101 -1.94 12.02 31.75
CA THR A 101 -0.59 12.06 31.15
C THR A 101 -0.59 12.84 29.84
N PRO A 102 0.33 13.78 29.64
CA PRO A 102 0.48 14.48 28.36
C PRO A 102 0.81 13.51 27.21
N LEU A 103 0.31 13.83 26.02
CA LEU A 103 0.65 13.06 24.81
C LEU A 103 2.16 13.13 24.53
N PRO A 104 2.79 12.00 24.17
CA PRO A 104 4.15 11.98 23.64
C PRO A 104 4.30 12.88 22.40
N ALA A 105 5.52 13.43 22.20
CA ALA A 105 5.80 14.36 21.10
C ALA A 105 5.45 13.77 19.73
N GLU A 106 5.63 12.47 19.55
CA GLU A 106 5.39 11.72 18.33
C GLU A 106 3.91 11.71 17.88
N VAL A 107 2.99 11.91 18.83
CA VAL A 107 1.52 11.86 18.56
C VAL A 107 0.78 13.11 19.05
N ILE A 108 1.49 14.16 19.52
CA ILE A 108 0.87 15.37 20.07
C ILE A 108 -0.04 16.11 19.09
N GLY A 109 0.22 15.99 17.79
CA GLY A 109 -0.58 16.59 16.69
C GLY A 109 -1.79 15.77 16.28
N LEU A 110 -1.99 14.57 16.84
CA LEU A 110 -3.08 13.68 16.45
C LEU A 110 -4.33 13.91 17.31
N LEU A 111 -5.49 13.75 16.67
CA LEU A 111 -6.74 13.60 17.41
C LEU A 111 -6.72 12.28 18.19
N TYR A 112 -7.03 12.32 19.46
CA TYR A 112 -7.00 11.17 20.38
C TYR A 112 -8.38 10.79 20.89
N ALA A 113 -8.53 9.54 21.30
CA ALA A 113 -9.70 9.06 22.01
C ALA A 113 -9.53 9.33 23.51
N ASP A 114 -10.41 10.16 24.08
CA ASP A 114 -10.38 10.48 25.51
C ASP A 114 -11.10 9.42 26.33
N CYS A 115 -10.33 8.58 27.03
CA CYS A 115 -10.80 7.54 27.94
C CYS A 115 -10.49 7.83 29.41
N ARG A 116 -10.10 9.06 29.78
CA ARG A 116 -9.74 9.44 31.16
C ARG A 116 -10.88 9.23 32.16
N LYS A 117 -12.11 9.43 31.74
CA LYS A 117 -13.30 9.13 32.56
C LYS A 117 -13.87 7.73 32.33
N GLY A 118 -13.10 6.88 31.69
CA GLY A 118 -13.42 5.50 31.40
C GLY A 118 -13.65 5.20 29.91
N LEU A 119 -13.61 3.92 29.56
CA LEU A 119 -13.70 3.45 28.17
C LEU A 119 -14.96 3.91 27.43
N ALA A 120 -16.10 4.04 28.13
CA ALA A 120 -17.37 4.44 27.53
C ALA A 120 -17.30 5.85 26.89
N GLN A 121 -16.44 6.74 27.41
CA GLN A 121 -16.26 8.09 26.88
C GLN A 121 -15.56 8.08 25.52
N GLY A 122 -14.44 7.36 25.38
CA GLY A 122 -13.60 7.38 24.16
C GLY A 122 -13.99 6.32 23.14
N LEU A 123 -14.72 5.28 23.54
CA LEU A 123 -15.09 4.18 22.64
C LEU A 123 -15.81 4.62 21.34
N PRO A 124 -16.76 5.57 21.39
CA PRO A 124 -17.44 6.03 20.15
C PRO A 124 -16.47 6.62 19.13
N SER A 125 -15.47 7.41 19.56
CA SER A 125 -14.48 8.00 18.64
C SER A 125 -13.55 6.95 18.06
N ILE A 126 -13.15 5.93 18.84
CA ILE A 126 -12.37 4.80 18.38
C ILE A 126 -13.17 4.02 17.31
N LEU A 127 -14.41 3.65 17.61
CA LEU A 127 -15.26 2.90 16.67
C LEU A 127 -15.51 3.68 15.37
N THR A 128 -15.75 4.99 15.45
CA THR A 128 -15.92 5.85 14.28
C THR A 128 -14.65 5.83 13.42
N ALA A 129 -13.48 5.96 14.01
CA ALA A 129 -12.22 5.92 13.29
C ALA A 129 -11.96 4.55 12.65
N LEU A 130 -12.23 3.46 13.36
CA LEU A 130 -12.09 2.10 12.84
C LEU A 130 -13.08 1.78 11.71
N GLN A 131 -14.33 2.17 11.84
CA GLN A 131 -15.35 2.01 10.78
C GLN A 131 -14.97 2.76 9.52
N HIS A 132 -14.37 3.92 9.69
CA HIS A 132 -13.88 4.73 8.60
C HIS A 132 -12.73 4.04 7.87
N GLU A 133 -11.71 3.54 8.59
CA GLU A 133 -10.63 2.78 7.98
C GLU A 133 -11.11 1.44 7.36
N ALA A 134 -12.10 0.81 7.97
CA ALA A 134 -12.72 -0.38 7.39
C ALA A 134 -13.40 -0.11 6.04
N ARG A 135 -14.16 1.00 5.94
CA ARG A 135 -14.75 1.41 4.65
C ARG A 135 -13.69 1.70 3.60
N ARG A 136 -12.58 2.32 4.00
CA ARG A 136 -11.44 2.57 3.12
C ARG A 136 -10.85 1.26 2.59
N ALA A 137 -10.58 0.30 3.48
CA ALA A 137 -10.07 -1.02 3.10
C ALA A 137 -11.03 -1.81 2.21
N ASP A 138 -12.34 -1.74 2.48
CA ASP A 138 -13.38 -2.38 1.64
C ASP A 138 -13.44 -1.74 0.24
N MET A 139 -13.27 -0.41 0.13
CA MET A 139 -13.22 0.28 -1.16
C MET A 139 -11.95 -0.10 -1.95
N GLU A 140 -10.80 -0.16 -1.29
CA GLU A 140 -9.54 -0.62 -1.87
C GLU A 140 -9.70 -2.03 -2.45
N HIS A 141 -10.18 -2.95 -1.63
CA HIS A 141 -10.42 -4.32 -2.05
C HIS A 141 -11.41 -4.42 -3.21
N SER A 142 -12.49 -3.64 -3.18
CA SER A 142 -13.48 -3.58 -4.26
C SER A 142 -12.89 -3.05 -5.57
N PHE A 143 -12.07 -1.99 -5.52
CA PHE A 143 -11.38 -1.46 -6.70
C PHE A 143 -10.42 -2.49 -7.26
N SER A 144 -9.50 -2.99 -6.44
CA SER A 144 -8.50 -3.97 -6.87
C SER A 144 -9.14 -5.24 -7.43
N SER A 145 -10.17 -5.79 -6.78
CA SER A 145 -10.89 -6.97 -7.27
C SER A 145 -11.54 -6.75 -8.62
N ARG A 146 -12.16 -5.56 -8.83
CA ARG A 146 -12.76 -5.20 -10.12
C ARG A 146 -11.70 -5.07 -11.21
N VAL A 147 -10.63 -4.32 -10.93
CA VAL A 147 -9.56 -4.09 -11.92
C VAL A 147 -8.84 -5.38 -12.23
N ASN A 148 -8.58 -6.21 -11.23
CA ASN A 148 -7.97 -7.53 -11.39
C ASN A 148 -8.75 -8.40 -12.38
N ARG A 149 -10.08 -8.43 -12.27
CA ARG A 149 -10.93 -9.16 -13.23
C ARG A 149 -10.78 -8.60 -14.65
N LEU A 150 -10.77 -7.27 -14.82
CA LEU A 150 -10.62 -6.64 -16.14
C LEU A 150 -9.23 -6.91 -16.74
N VAL A 151 -8.19 -6.90 -15.92
CA VAL A 151 -6.82 -7.23 -16.34
C VAL A 151 -6.74 -8.69 -16.77
N ASP A 152 -7.29 -9.63 -15.99
CA ASP A 152 -7.32 -11.06 -16.36
C ASP A 152 -8.02 -11.29 -17.69
N GLU A 153 -9.14 -10.59 -17.95
CA GLU A 153 -9.84 -10.67 -19.23
C GLU A 153 -9.04 -10.12 -20.42
N VAL A 154 -8.27 -9.04 -20.22
CA VAL A 154 -7.54 -8.36 -21.29
C VAL A 154 -6.18 -9.01 -21.55
N PHE A 155 -5.47 -9.41 -20.49
CA PHE A 155 -4.10 -9.92 -20.58
C PHE A 155 -4.01 -11.45 -20.63
N GLY A 156 -5.08 -12.15 -20.31
CA GLY A 156 -5.12 -13.62 -20.31
C GLY A 156 -4.72 -14.27 -18.98
N GLY A 157 -4.67 -13.48 -17.92
CA GLY A 157 -4.40 -13.96 -16.58
C GLY A 157 -3.21 -13.24 -15.90
N ARG A 158 -3.01 -13.58 -14.64
CA ARG A 158 -1.92 -13.10 -13.79
C ARG A 158 -1.33 -14.28 -13.03
N SER A 159 -0.05 -14.23 -12.74
CA SER A 159 0.62 -15.26 -11.95
C SER A 159 1.18 -14.68 -10.68
N PHE A 160 0.88 -15.28 -9.53
CA PHE A 160 1.56 -14.98 -8.29
C PHE A 160 2.95 -15.60 -8.33
N VAL A 161 3.98 -14.81 -8.12
CA VAL A 161 5.39 -15.24 -8.17
C VAL A 161 6.01 -15.32 -6.79
N GLY A 162 5.54 -14.51 -5.85
CA GLY A 162 6.07 -14.46 -4.50
C GLY A 162 5.68 -13.19 -3.78
N THR A 163 6.37 -12.91 -2.70
CA THR A 163 6.28 -11.65 -1.97
C THR A 163 7.60 -10.91 -2.02
N THR A 164 7.56 -9.60 -2.17
CA THR A 164 8.73 -8.72 -1.99
C THR A 164 8.46 -7.76 -0.85
N GLU A 165 9.49 -7.42 -0.10
CA GLU A 165 9.39 -6.40 0.93
C GLU A 165 9.54 -5.01 0.28
N TYR A 166 8.48 -4.19 0.41
CA TYR A 166 8.52 -2.80 -0.01
C TYR A 166 7.95 -1.92 1.09
N ARG A 167 8.71 -0.93 1.55
CA ARG A 167 8.36 -0.04 2.67
C ARG A 167 8.03 -0.80 3.97
N GLY A 168 8.73 -1.90 4.24
CA GLY A 168 8.51 -2.72 5.42
C GLY A 168 7.21 -3.52 5.41
N GLN A 169 6.62 -3.71 4.25
CA GLN A 169 5.46 -4.57 4.02
C GLN A 169 5.77 -5.62 2.97
N ASP A 170 5.27 -6.83 3.19
CA ASP A 170 5.28 -7.86 2.17
C ASP A 170 4.23 -7.51 1.11
N TRP A 171 4.67 -7.30 -0.11
CA TRP A 171 3.82 -7.08 -1.27
C TRP A 171 3.74 -8.36 -2.08
N GLU A 172 2.54 -8.68 -2.52
CA GLU A 172 2.36 -9.75 -3.49
C GLU A 172 2.96 -9.31 -4.83
N VAL A 173 3.95 -10.04 -5.29
CA VAL A 173 4.48 -9.87 -6.64
C VAL A 173 3.59 -10.66 -7.58
N VAL A 174 2.77 -9.95 -8.30
CA VAL A 174 1.90 -10.49 -9.33
C VAL A 174 2.47 -10.08 -10.67
N THR A 175 2.73 -11.05 -11.53
CA THR A 175 3.17 -10.81 -12.88
C THR A 175 2.06 -11.15 -13.87
N MET A 176 2.11 -10.53 -15.04
CA MET A 176 1.26 -10.85 -16.17
C MET A 176 2.10 -11.09 -17.40
N PRO A 177 1.75 -12.04 -18.26
CA PRO A 177 2.49 -12.29 -19.50
C PRO A 177 2.26 -11.14 -20.47
N ILE A 178 3.36 -10.60 -21.01
CA ILE A 178 3.36 -9.65 -22.12
C ILE A 178 3.87 -10.43 -23.33
N PRO A 179 3.06 -10.71 -24.36
CA PRO A 179 3.57 -11.29 -25.58
C PRO A 179 4.55 -10.31 -26.24
N ASP A 180 5.76 -10.75 -26.54
CA ASP A 180 6.67 -9.99 -27.38
C ASP A 180 6.49 -10.35 -28.87
N LEU A 181 7.20 -9.65 -29.76
CA LEU A 181 7.11 -9.87 -31.20
C LEU A 181 7.62 -11.26 -31.64
N ASP A 182 8.50 -11.86 -30.86
CA ASP A 182 9.11 -13.16 -31.16
C ASP A 182 8.27 -14.33 -30.61
N GLY A 183 7.15 -14.02 -29.91
CA GLY A 183 6.24 -15.00 -29.32
C GLY A 183 6.69 -15.51 -27.96
N ASP A 184 7.76 -14.95 -27.40
CA ASP A 184 8.17 -15.20 -26.03
C ASP A 184 7.27 -14.39 -25.07
N GLU A 185 6.98 -14.95 -23.89
CA GLU A 185 6.27 -14.25 -22.84
C GLU A 185 7.25 -13.55 -21.92
N ARG A 186 6.98 -12.27 -21.62
CA ARG A 186 7.69 -11.49 -20.62
C ARG A 186 6.75 -11.10 -19.50
N ASP A 187 7.31 -11.00 -18.30
CA ASP A 187 6.55 -10.60 -17.14
C ASP A 187 6.59 -9.09 -16.92
N ALA A 188 5.44 -8.52 -16.58
CA ALA A 188 5.34 -7.18 -16.03
C ALA A 188 4.91 -7.23 -14.57
N PHE A 189 5.52 -6.40 -13.74
CA PHE A 189 4.99 -6.12 -12.41
C PHE A 189 3.64 -5.40 -12.55
N TYR A 190 2.67 -5.75 -11.70
CA TYR A 190 1.33 -5.19 -11.77
C TYR A 190 0.86 -4.70 -10.40
N ASP A 191 0.27 -3.51 -10.36
CA ASP A 191 -0.33 -2.96 -9.15
C ASP A 191 -1.56 -2.10 -9.43
N THR A 192 -2.43 -1.96 -8.43
CA THR A 192 -3.65 -1.15 -8.47
C THR A 192 -3.63 -0.07 -7.40
N ILE A 193 -3.88 1.18 -7.78
CA ILE A 193 -3.87 2.33 -6.89
C ILE A 193 -5.29 2.90 -6.74
N PRO A 194 -6.00 2.56 -5.66
CA PRO A 194 -7.34 3.08 -5.40
C PRO A 194 -7.33 4.55 -4.96
N ASP A 195 -8.43 5.25 -5.20
CA ASP A 195 -8.64 6.62 -4.73
C ASP A 195 -9.43 6.66 -3.41
N TYR A 196 -8.71 6.78 -2.32
CA TYR A 196 -9.32 6.86 -0.98
C TYR A 196 -9.98 8.21 -0.69
N SER A 197 -9.61 9.28 -1.39
CA SER A 197 -10.11 10.62 -1.11
C SER A 197 -11.62 10.74 -1.35
N ARG A 198 -12.17 9.95 -2.28
CA ARG A 198 -13.60 9.92 -2.58
C ARG A 198 -14.47 9.49 -1.40
N SER A 199 -13.93 8.67 -0.50
CA SER A 199 -14.65 8.23 0.70
C SER A 199 -14.86 9.34 1.74
N TRP A 200 -14.10 10.45 1.62
CA TRP A 200 -14.04 11.53 2.60
C TRP A 200 -14.64 12.84 2.05
N GLY A 201 -15.09 12.85 0.81
CA GLY A 201 -15.46 14.09 0.12
C GLY A 201 -14.25 15.01 -0.14
N GLY A 202 -13.02 14.46 -0.03
CA GLY A 202 -11.78 15.15 -0.33
C GLY A 202 -11.49 15.20 -1.83
N LYS A 203 -10.45 15.96 -2.20
CA LYS A 203 -9.91 15.95 -3.55
C LYS A 203 -8.91 14.81 -3.69
N SER A 204 -8.99 14.08 -4.81
CA SER A 204 -7.98 13.09 -5.17
C SER A 204 -6.60 13.73 -5.26
N GLU A 205 -5.64 13.18 -4.53
CA GLU A 205 -4.24 13.52 -4.73
C GLU A 205 -3.72 12.77 -5.95
N PRO A 206 -3.15 13.47 -6.93
CA PRO A 206 -2.66 12.82 -8.14
C PRO A 206 -1.44 11.94 -7.88
N LEU A 207 -1.23 10.94 -8.74
CA LEU A 207 0.06 10.27 -8.85
C LEU A 207 1.02 11.22 -9.58
N ASP A 208 1.96 11.78 -8.84
CA ASP A 208 2.97 12.72 -9.35
C ASP A 208 4.34 12.04 -9.58
N GLU A 209 5.35 12.83 -9.98
CA GLU A 209 6.72 12.35 -10.19
C GLU A 209 7.31 11.73 -8.91
N ARG A 210 7.02 12.27 -7.75
CA ARG A 210 7.54 11.74 -6.47
C ARG A 210 7.01 10.33 -6.20
N TRP A 211 5.73 10.12 -6.46
CA TRP A 211 5.13 8.80 -6.29
C TRP A 211 5.78 7.78 -7.23
N LEU A 212 6.03 8.17 -8.49
CA LEU A 212 6.69 7.30 -9.47
C LEU A 212 8.14 6.97 -9.08
N ASP A 213 8.89 7.94 -8.58
CA ASP A 213 10.28 7.74 -8.11
C ASP A 213 10.33 6.81 -6.89
N GLU A 214 9.32 6.88 -6.02
CA GLU A 214 9.19 5.96 -4.90
C GLU A 214 8.81 4.56 -5.35
N PHE A 215 7.89 4.43 -6.28
CA PHE A 215 7.49 3.15 -6.87
C PHE A 215 8.67 2.48 -7.58
N GLN A 216 9.41 3.22 -8.43
CA GLN A 216 10.60 2.73 -9.12
C GLN A 216 11.60 2.11 -8.14
N ARG A 217 11.92 2.82 -7.05
CA ARG A 217 12.84 2.30 -6.02
C ARG A 217 12.35 1.01 -5.37
N GLY A 218 11.04 0.87 -5.22
CA GLY A 218 10.44 -0.34 -4.64
C GLY A 218 10.50 -1.56 -5.54
N VAL A 219 10.46 -1.37 -6.87
CA VAL A 219 10.49 -2.48 -7.83
C VAL A 219 11.89 -2.77 -8.39
N GLU A 220 12.91 -1.96 -8.07
CA GLU A 220 14.29 -2.22 -8.51
C GLU A 220 14.79 -3.62 -8.10
N ASP A 221 14.42 -4.09 -6.91
CA ASP A 221 14.82 -5.40 -6.39
C ASP A 221 14.12 -6.58 -7.09
N THR A 222 13.02 -6.31 -7.81
CA THR A 222 12.24 -7.37 -8.49
C THR A 222 12.85 -7.83 -9.81
N GLN A 223 13.88 -7.15 -10.32
CA GLN A 223 14.53 -7.39 -11.62
C GLN A 223 13.57 -7.36 -12.81
N THR A 224 12.42 -6.70 -12.67
CA THR A 224 11.40 -6.59 -13.71
C THR A 224 11.66 -5.34 -14.56
N ASP A 225 11.71 -5.52 -15.88
CA ASP A 225 11.91 -4.41 -16.84
C ASP A 225 10.64 -3.60 -17.09
N PHE A 226 9.48 -4.12 -16.74
CA PHE A 226 8.18 -3.57 -17.07
C PHE A 226 7.24 -3.54 -15.86
N ALA A 227 6.39 -2.52 -15.81
CA ALA A 227 5.30 -2.46 -14.83
C ALA A 227 4.02 -1.91 -15.46
N LEU A 228 2.86 -2.40 -15.01
CA LEU A 228 1.55 -1.85 -15.28
C LEU A 228 0.93 -1.35 -13.98
N ILE A 229 0.60 -0.07 -13.93
CA ILE A 229 -0.12 0.55 -12.82
C ILE A 229 -1.50 0.96 -13.31
N VAL A 230 -2.54 0.48 -12.63
CA VAL A 230 -3.92 0.93 -12.86
C VAL A 230 -4.37 1.78 -11.68
N SER A 231 -4.62 3.08 -11.93
CA SER A 231 -4.93 4.05 -10.90
C SER A 231 -6.36 4.56 -10.99
N GLU A 232 -7.05 4.65 -9.86
CA GLU A 232 -8.29 5.41 -9.69
C GLU A 232 -8.00 6.90 -9.39
N ARG A 233 -6.76 7.24 -9.04
CA ARG A 233 -6.28 8.61 -8.81
C ARG A 233 -5.85 9.25 -10.12
N PRO A 234 -6.05 10.57 -10.30
CA PRO A 234 -5.53 11.29 -11.47
C PRO A 234 -4.01 11.14 -11.61
N VAL A 235 -3.52 11.07 -12.84
CA VAL A 235 -2.09 10.90 -13.14
C VAL A 235 -1.51 12.22 -13.62
N GLN A 236 -0.53 12.77 -12.89
CA GLN A 236 0.10 14.06 -13.17
C GLN A 236 1.63 13.94 -13.17
N PHE A 237 2.18 13.31 -14.20
CA PHE A 237 3.62 13.24 -14.42
C PHE A 237 3.97 13.47 -15.89
N ARG A 238 5.25 13.75 -16.15
CA ARG A 238 5.77 13.86 -17.52
C ARG A 238 5.91 12.47 -18.14
N ALA A 239 5.01 12.14 -19.05
CA ALA A 239 5.09 10.89 -19.78
C ALA A 239 6.15 10.97 -20.89
N ASP A 240 6.92 9.88 -21.08
CA ASP A 240 7.83 9.74 -22.22
C ASP A 240 7.06 9.33 -23.49
N GLN A 241 5.91 8.70 -23.31
CA GLN A 241 4.99 8.33 -24.37
C GLN A 241 3.56 8.35 -23.87
N ARG A 242 2.61 8.70 -24.72
CA ARG A 242 1.17 8.59 -24.44
C ARG A 242 0.50 7.83 -25.55
N SER A 243 -0.57 7.11 -25.22
CA SER A 243 -1.44 6.53 -26.21
C SER A 243 -2.08 7.62 -27.09
N SER A 244 -2.17 7.35 -28.38
CA SER A 244 -2.89 8.20 -29.34
C SER A 244 -4.41 8.10 -29.16
N ALA A 245 -4.90 6.95 -28.71
CA ALA A 245 -6.33 6.66 -28.53
C ALA A 245 -6.84 7.09 -27.13
N PHE A 246 -6.00 6.95 -26.08
CA PHE A 246 -6.38 7.23 -24.70
C PHE A 246 -5.35 8.14 -24.00
N ARG A 247 -5.72 9.40 -23.75
CA ARG A 247 -4.87 10.37 -23.01
C ARG A 247 -4.51 9.87 -21.60
N ASN A 248 -5.33 8.99 -21.05
CA ASN A 248 -5.22 8.43 -19.71
C ASN A 248 -4.31 7.19 -19.65
N VAL A 249 -3.66 6.83 -20.77
CA VAL A 249 -2.68 5.74 -20.83
C VAL A 249 -1.34 6.31 -21.24
N ALA A 250 -0.34 6.16 -20.39
CA ALA A 250 0.96 6.80 -20.56
C ALA A 250 2.11 5.88 -20.13
N VAL A 251 3.28 6.09 -20.70
CA VAL A 251 4.52 5.39 -20.38
C VAL A 251 5.50 6.33 -19.72
N ARG A 252 6.12 5.89 -18.65
CA ARG A 252 7.29 6.50 -18.04
C ARG A 252 8.47 5.53 -18.10
N ARG A 253 9.66 6.03 -18.53
CA ARG A 253 10.89 5.24 -18.67
C ARG A 253 11.95 5.75 -17.71
N PHE A 254 12.53 4.83 -16.94
CA PHE A 254 13.63 5.08 -16.03
C PHE A 254 14.92 4.52 -16.62
N ARG A 255 16.01 5.30 -16.54
CA ARG A 255 17.30 4.94 -17.13
C ARG A 255 18.41 4.92 -16.09
N TRP A 256 19.30 3.98 -16.21
CA TRP A 256 20.54 3.98 -15.44
C TRP A 256 21.45 5.10 -15.91
N GLU A 257 21.75 6.07 -15.07
CA GLU A 257 22.58 7.24 -15.44
C GLU A 257 23.95 6.82 -15.99
N GLN A 258 24.58 5.77 -15.40
CA GLN A 258 25.92 5.31 -15.78
C GLN A 258 25.95 4.54 -17.11
N LEU A 259 24.86 3.88 -17.50
CA LEU A 259 24.81 3.02 -18.68
C LEU A 259 23.98 3.63 -19.83
N GLY A 260 23.21 4.68 -19.55
CA GLY A 260 22.28 5.28 -20.50
C GLY A 260 21.15 4.34 -20.98
N MET A 261 20.99 3.20 -20.31
CA MET A 261 19.99 2.18 -20.65
C MET A 261 18.73 2.32 -19.83
N THR A 262 17.60 2.08 -20.46
CA THR A 262 16.31 1.93 -19.78
C THR A 262 16.31 0.64 -18.95
N HIS A 263 16.06 0.76 -17.66
CA HIS A 263 15.98 -0.40 -16.75
C HIS A 263 14.55 -0.73 -16.35
N LEU A 264 13.64 0.28 -16.31
CA LEU A 264 12.25 0.08 -15.98
C LEU A 264 11.37 0.96 -16.88
N GLN A 265 10.30 0.38 -17.39
CA GLN A 265 9.26 1.08 -18.14
C GLN A 265 7.91 0.83 -17.46
N ILE A 266 7.27 1.92 -17.04
CA ILE A 266 5.97 1.84 -16.35
C ILE A 266 4.89 2.33 -17.29
N VAL A 267 3.91 1.49 -17.58
CA VAL A 267 2.66 1.87 -18.22
C VAL A 267 1.65 2.21 -17.14
N VAL A 268 1.12 3.41 -17.15
CA VAL A 268 0.12 3.86 -16.18
C VAL A 268 -1.21 4.08 -16.88
N VAL A 269 -2.27 3.50 -16.33
CA VAL A 269 -3.66 3.67 -16.78
C VAL A 269 -4.43 4.44 -15.73
N ASP A 270 -4.91 5.63 -16.08
CA ASP A 270 -5.68 6.50 -15.21
C ASP A 270 -7.19 6.25 -15.42
N PHE A 271 -7.84 5.65 -14.42
CA PHE A 271 -9.28 5.39 -14.43
C PHE A 271 -10.10 6.50 -13.77
N SER A 272 -9.46 7.58 -13.27
CA SER A 272 -10.12 8.62 -12.46
C SER A 272 -11.35 9.26 -13.13
N GLU A 273 -11.32 9.41 -14.45
CA GLU A 273 -12.40 9.98 -15.25
C GLU A 273 -13.17 8.95 -16.10
N MET A 274 -12.78 7.68 -16.06
CA MET A 274 -13.40 6.64 -16.90
C MET A 274 -14.72 6.15 -16.31
N LYS A 275 -15.76 6.17 -17.11
CA LYS A 275 -17.09 5.70 -16.73
C LYS A 275 -17.43 4.38 -17.42
N GLY A 276 -17.54 3.31 -16.60
CA GLY A 276 -17.98 2.01 -17.07
C GLY A 276 -16.85 1.09 -17.55
N GLU A 277 -17.11 -0.22 -17.48
CA GLU A 277 -16.11 -1.28 -17.70
C GLU A 277 -15.61 -1.33 -19.15
N GLU A 278 -16.44 -1.04 -20.13
CA GLU A 278 -16.01 -1.11 -21.54
C GLU A 278 -14.95 -0.05 -21.87
N GLN A 279 -15.08 1.16 -21.30
CA GLN A 279 -14.05 2.18 -21.47
C GLN A 279 -12.75 1.78 -20.74
N GLN A 280 -12.85 1.20 -19.55
CA GLN A 280 -11.73 0.69 -18.78
C GLN A 280 -11.03 -0.47 -19.50
N LYS A 281 -11.77 -1.42 -20.06
CA LYS A 281 -11.22 -2.51 -20.89
C LYS A 281 -10.52 -1.99 -22.14
N ALA A 282 -11.10 -0.99 -22.80
CA ALA A 282 -10.47 -0.39 -23.98
C ALA A 282 -9.13 0.28 -23.62
N ALA A 283 -9.06 0.98 -22.50
CA ALA A 283 -7.81 1.57 -22.02
C ALA A 283 -6.78 0.49 -21.60
N LEU A 284 -7.20 -0.63 -21.02
CA LEU A 284 -6.32 -1.76 -20.71
C LEU A 284 -5.79 -2.45 -21.96
N ARG A 285 -6.61 -2.56 -23.03
CA ARG A 285 -6.12 -3.08 -24.33
C ARG A 285 -5.05 -2.18 -24.91
N GLU A 286 -5.21 -0.87 -24.80
CA GLU A 286 -4.22 0.11 -25.22
C GLU A 286 -2.94 0.03 -24.35
N ALA A 287 -3.09 -0.15 -23.05
CA ALA A 287 -1.96 -0.38 -22.16
C ALA A 287 -1.17 -1.65 -22.55
N LYS A 288 -1.86 -2.72 -22.97
CA LYS A 288 -1.24 -3.93 -23.48
C LYS A 288 -0.41 -3.65 -24.75
N VAL A 289 -0.94 -2.85 -25.68
CA VAL A 289 -0.19 -2.42 -26.87
C VAL A 289 1.07 -1.64 -26.47
N LEU A 290 0.94 -0.67 -25.56
CA LEU A 290 2.10 0.09 -25.09
C LEU A 290 3.14 -0.75 -24.33
N LEU A 291 2.73 -1.80 -23.62
CA LEU A 291 3.67 -2.74 -22.98
C LEU A 291 4.45 -3.54 -24.03
N ILE A 292 3.80 -3.96 -25.11
CA ILE A 292 4.47 -4.63 -26.25
C ILE A 292 5.48 -3.67 -26.89
N GLU A 293 5.10 -2.42 -27.16
CA GLU A 293 6.01 -1.39 -27.68
C GLU A 293 7.19 -1.12 -26.72
N CYS A 294 6.96 -1.17 -25.40
CA CYS A 294 8.03 -1.07 -24.42
C CYS A 294 9.02 -2.24 -24.50
N SER A 295 8.53 -3.45 -24.73
CA SER A 295 9.37 -4.62 -24.94
C SER A 295 10.22 -4.49 -26.21
N GLU A 296 9.63 -4.06 -27.33
CA GLU A 296 10.35 -3.77 -28.58
C GLU A 296 11.43 -2.70 -28.40
N TYR A 297 11.08 -1.61 -27.70
CA TYR A 297 12.02 -0.54 -27.40
C TYR A 297 13.26 -1.05 -26.64
N LYS A 298 13.06 -1.91 -25.65
CA LYS A 298 14.12 -2.54 -24.87
C LYS A 298 15.01 -3.44 -25.74
N ASN A 299 14.43 -4.19 -26.66
CA ASN A 299 15.16 -5.06 -27.59
C ASN A 299 16.07 -4.25 -28.51
N VAL A 300 15.56 -3.15 -29.10
CA VAL A 300 16.34 -2.25 -29.95
C VAL A 300 17.50 -1.59 -29.19
N GLU A 301 17.25 -1.13 -27.95
CA GLU A 301 18.27 -0.51 -27.11
C GLU A 301 19.38 -1.52 -26.75
N THR A 302 19.01 -2.75 -26.42
CA THR A 302 19.96 -3.83 -26.12
C THR A 302 20.79 -4.24 -27.33
N ALA A 303 20.18 -4.32 -28.51
CA ALA A 303 20.88 -4.63 -29.76
C ALA A 303 21.94 -3.58 -30.10
N LYS A 304 21.61 -2.29 -30.04
CA LYS A 304 22.54 -1.18 -30.26
C LYS A 304 23.77 -1.26 -29.35
N LEU A 305 23.56 -1.57 -28.08
CA LEU A 305 24.66 -1.69 -27.11
C LEU A 305 25.60 -2.88 -27.40
N ARG A 306 25.04 -4.00 -27.90
CA ARG A 306 25.87 -5.15 -28.33
C ARG A 306 26.74 -4.78 -29.53
N GLU A 307 26.17 -4.04 -30.50
CA GLU A 307 26.92 -3.57 -31.67
C GLU A 307 28.02 -2.58 -31.30
N ASP A 308 27.76 -1.64 -30.37
CA ASP A 308 28.74 -0.64 -29.92
C ASP A 308 29.87 -1.28 -29.10
N LYS A 309 29.59 -2.35 -28.33
CA LYS A 309 30.62 -3.15 -27.64
C LYS A 309 31.47 -3.99 -28.60
N ALA A 310 30.87 -4.47 -29.69
CA ALA A 310 31.60 -5.25 -30.71
C ALA A 310 32.53 -4.39 -31.59
N LYS A 311 32.32 -3.08 -31.63
CA LYS A 311 33.13 -2.11 -32.38
C LYS A 311 34.34 -1.54 -31.56
N LYS A 312 34.35 -1.79 -30.25
CA LYS A 312 35.46 -1.41 -29.31
C LYS A 312 36.37 -2.60 -29.06
#